data_b8d72c1bcd8ca81d97361a24360a4050
#
_entry.id   b8d72c1bcd8ca81d97361a24360a4050
#
_cell.length_a   1.000
_cell.length_b   1.000
_cell.length_c   1.000
_cell.angle_alpha   90.00
_cell.angle_beta   90.00
_cell.angle_gamma   90.00
#
_symmetry.space_group_name_H-M   'P 1'
#
loop_
_entity.id
_entity.type
_entity.pdbx_description
1 polymer ?
#
loop_
_entity_poly.entity_id
_entity_poly.type
_entity_poly.pdbx_seq_one_letter_code
_entity_poly.pdbx_strand_id
1 'polypeptide(L)'
;MTSALLELDNVTKRFGRVVIAEDLSFAVGPGEVVGIVGPNGAGKTSLFGLISGDLAPGAGEVSFAGRTVTKLDAAARCKLGIGRTYQVPRPFGDMTVFENLLVAAQQGGGLRRRASYAAAVGALDRCGMTGQANMPAERLGLLQRKRLELARALATQPTLLLLDEVAGGLTDPEVAQLVEIVRGVNAEGITVIWIEHVVRALTAVVGRLICLAGGKYVGDGEPAAVPAEPAVREVFLGTDVTAALAGGSLDAPVPDDEPGDR
;
A
#
# COMPACT_ATOMS: atom_id res chain seq x y z
N MET A 1 2.28 12.89 24.34
CA MET A 1 1.47 12.57 23.14
C MET A 1 2.43 12.48 21.97
N THR A 2 2.62 11.32 21.40
CA THR A 2 3.48 11.14 20.21
C THR A 2 2.81 11.90 19.06
N SER A 3 3.54 12.85 18.46
CA SER A 3 3.01 13.60 17.29
C SER A 3 2.76 12.63 16.12
N ALA A 4 1.67 12.82 15.39
CA ALA A 4 1.38 12.02 14.19
C ALA A 4 2.53 12.14 13.16
N LEU A 5 2.84 11.04 12.47
CA LEU A 5 3.76 11.05 11.34
C LEU A 5 3.09 11.58 10.07
N LEU A 6 1.86 11.14 9.82
CA LEU A 6 1.01 11.61 8.73
C LEU A 6 -0.29 12.15 9.31
N GLU A 7 -0.76 13.28 8.80
CA GLU A 7 -2.04 13.88 9.17
C GLU A 7 -2.74 14.42 7.92
N LEU A 8 -4.00 14.06 7.75
CA LEU A 8 -4.91 14.65 6.79
C LEU A 8 -5.95 15.45 7.57
N ASP A 9 -6.18 16.70 7.18
CA ASP A 9 -7.18 17.58 7.78
C ASP A 9 -8.15 18.07 6.70
N ASN A 10 -9.42 17.62 6.77
CA ASN A 10 -10.52 17.96 5.88
C ASN A 10 -10.18 17.86 4.39
N VAL A 11 -9.39 16.84 4.02
CA VAL A 11 -8.91 16.66 2.64
C VAL A 11 -10.07 16.29 1.73
N THR A 12 -10.32 17.15 0.73
CA THR A 12 -11.35 16.95 -0.28
C THR A 12 -10.77 16.99 -1.68
N LYS A 13 -11.21 16.06 -2.54
CA LYS A 13 -10.85 16.00 -3.95
C LYS A 13 -12.01 15.56 -4.83
N ARG A 14 -12.24 16.29 -5.92
CA ARG A 14 -13.26 15.99 -6.93
C ARG A 14 -12.67 16.06 -8.34
N PHE A 15 -13.18 15.23 -9.23
CA PHE A 15 -12.96 15.32 -10.66
C PHE A 15 -14.30 15.58 -11.36
N GLY A 16 -14.57 16.83 -11.73
CA GLY A 16 -15.88 17.24 -12.20
C GLY A 16 -16.94 16.95 -11.12
N ARG A 17 -17.91 16.08 -11.43
CA ARG A 17 -18.97 15.66 -10.49
C ARG A 17 -18.59 14.46 -9.62
N VAL A 18 -17.49 13.80 -9.92
CA VAL A 18 -17.05 12.61 -9.17
C VAL A 18 -16.28 13.04 -7.93
N VAL A 19 -16.78 12.68 -6.76
CA VAL A 19 -16.10 12.88 -5.48
C VAL A 19 -15.23 11.66 -5.21
N ILE A 20 -13.94 11.85 -4.96
CA ILE A 20 -12.98 10.78 -4.67
C ILE A 20 -12.43 10.85 -3.25
N ALA A 21 -12.54 12.00 -2.61
CA ALA A 21 -12.28 12.24 -1.20
C ALA A 21 -13.18 13.37 -0.74
N GLU A 22 -13.90 13.21 0.38
CA GLU A 22 -14.80 14.20 0.95
C GLU A 22 -14.54 14.33 2.44
N ASP A 23 -13.94 15.47 2.80
CA ASP A 23 -13.61 15.86 4.18
C ASP A 23 -12.87 14.78 4.98
N LEU A 24 -11.91 14.10 4.32
CA LEU A 24 -11.14 13.05 4.96
C LEU A 24 -10.17 13.65 5.98
N SER A 25 -10.33 13.23 7.23
CA SER A 25 -9.44 13.64 8.34
C SER A 25 -9.00 12.41 9.12
N PHE A 26 -7.71 12.14 9.19
CA PHE A 26 -7.10 11.10 10.02
C PHE A 26 -5.63 11.34 10.26
N ALA A 27 -5.12 10.66 11.28
CA ALA A 27 -3.71 10.68 11.61
C ALA A 27 -3.16 9.26 11.73
N VAL A 28 -1.89 9.11 11.37
CA VAL A 28 -1.13 7.86 11.50
C VAL A 28 0.13 8.13 12.31
N GLY A 29 0.33 7.35 13.37
CA GLY A 29 1.48 7.44 14.25
C GLY A 29 2.75 6.82 13.66
N PRO A 30 3.94 7.17 14.20
CA PRO A 30 5.19 6.50 13.82
C PRO A 30 5.14 5.00 14.18
N GLY A 31 5.57 4.14 13.24
CA GLY A 31 5.60 2.68 13.41
C GLY A 31 4.23 1.99 13.35
N GLU A 32 3.14 2.73 13.13
CA GLU A 32 1.80 2.17 12.96
C GLU A 32 1.66 1.43 11.63
N VAL A 33 0.89 0.33 11.62
CA VAL A 33 0.48 -0.36 10.40
C VAL A 33 -1.03 -0.22 10.24
N VAL A 34 -1.45 0.53 9.23
CA VAL A 34 -2.86 0.82 8.93
C VAL A 34 -3.27 0.10 7.66
N GLY A 35 -4.34 -0.69 7.73
CA GLY A 35 -5.00 -1.26 6.57
C GLY A 35 -6.09 -0.35 6.03
N ILE A 36 -6.23 -0.28 4.71
CA ILE A 36 -7.35 0.43 4.07
C ILE A 36 -8.11 -0.54 3.18
N VAL A 37 -9.41 -0.68 3.45
CA VAL A 37 -10.34 -1.49 2.68
C VAL A 37 -11.48 -0.64 2.11
N GLY A 38 -12.23 -1.20 1.18
CA GLY A 38 -13.40 -0.55 0.58
C GLY A 38 -13.66 -1.10 -0.81
N PRO A 39 -14.85 -0.90 -1.38
CA PRO A 39 -15.20 -1.37 -2.72
C PRO A 39 -14.36 -0.72 -3.81
N ASN A 40 -14.45 -1.26 -5.02
CA ASN A 40 -13.84 -0.62 -6.19
C ASN A 40 -14.46 0.75 -6.41
N GLY A 41 -13.63 1.75 -6.71
CA GLY A 41 -14.09 3.13 -6.85
C GLY A 41 -14.29 3.88 -5.51
N ALA A 42 -14.00 3.29 -4.36
CA ALA A 42 -14.11 3.96 -3.06
C ALA A 42 -13.15 5.15 -2.84
N GLY A 43 -12.16 5.34 -3.72
CA GLY A 43 -11.17 6.42 -3.60
C GLY A 43 -9.83 6.01 -2.99
N LYS A 44 -9.61 4.71 -2.69
CA LYS A 44 -8.40 4.20 -2.01
C LYS A 44 -7.09 4.61 -2.70
N THR A 45 -6.92 4.27 -3.97
CA THR A 45 -5.71 4.63 -4.75
C THR A 45 -5.57 6.15 -4.90
N SER A 46 -6.70 6.87 -4.97
CA SER A 46 -6.70 8.33 -5.02
C SER A 46 -6.24 8.94 -3.69
N LEU A 47 -6.65 8.36 -2.56
CA LEU A 47 -6.14 8.74 -1.24
C LEU A 47 -4.61 8.58 -1.19
N PHE A 48 -4.07 7.48 -1.71
CA PHE A 48 -2.61 7.34 -1.83
C PHE A 48 -1.99 8.42 -2.70
N GLY A 49 -2.63 8.79 -3.82
CA GLY A 49 -2.20 9.90 -4.65
C GLY A 49 -2.19 11.24 -3.91
N LEU A 50 -3.17 11.48 -3.03
CA LEU A 50 -3.22 12.67 -2.19
C LEU A 50 -2.12 12.68 -1.12
N ILE A 51 -1.78 11.52 -0.54
CA ILE A 51 -0.69 11.37 0.44
C ILE A 51 0.68 11.47 -0.24
N SER A 52 0.87 10.76 -1.36
CA SER A 52 2.16 10.73 -2.07
C SER A 52 2.48 12.00 -2.86
N GLY A 53 1.47 12.85 -3.14
CA GLY A 53 1.64 14.07 -3.93
C GLY A 53 1.47 13.88 -5.45
N ASP A 54 1.04 12.70 -5.90
CA ASP A 54 0.64 12.46 -7.30
C ASP A 54 -0.66 13.20 -7.65
N LEU A 55 -1.49 13.47 -6.62
CA LEU A 55 -2.71 14.25 -6.71
C LEU A 55 -2.66 15.43 -5.72
N ALA A 56 -2.98 16.62 -6.18
CA ALA A 56 -3.19 17.75 -5.29
C ALA A 56 -4.64 17.73 -4.76
N PRO A 57 -4.88 17.94 -3.46
CA PRO A 57 -6.23 18.11 -2.93
C PRO A 57 -6.90 19.37 -3.50
N GLY A 58 -8.23 19.37 -3.50
CA GLY A 58 -9.03 20.55 -3.84
C GLY A 58 -9.24 21.47 -2.63
N ALA A 59 -9.29 20.88 -1.42
CA ALA A 59 -9.38 21.57 -0.14
C ALA A 59 -8.73 20.70 0.95
N GLY A 60 -8.48 21.28 2.11
CA GLY A 60 -7.85 20.63 3.26
C GLY A 60 -6.34 20.61 3.19
N GLU A 61 -5.72 19.98 4.16
CA GLU A 61 -4.28 19.96 4.33
C GLU A 61 -3.74 18.53 4.54
N VAL A 62 -2.54 18.28 4.00
CA VAL A 62 -1.75 17.08 4.27
C VAL A 62 -0.47 17.51 4.95
N SER A 63 -0.22 16.97 6.16
CA SER A 63 0.99 17.18 6.93
C SER A 63 1.76 15.88 7.12
N PHE A 64 3.08 15.95 7.02
CA PHE A 64 4.00 14.82 7.18
C PHE A 64 5.17 15.20 8.07
N ALA A 65 5.43 14.43 9.12
CA ALA A 65 6.45 14.68 10.13
C ALA A 65 6.38 16.12 10.69
N GLY A 66 5.16 16.60 11.00
CA GLY A 66 4.90 17.94 11.54
C GLY A 66 5.05 19.09 10.53
N ARG A 67 5.19 18.78 9.23
CA ARG A 67 5.36 19.77 8.16
C ARG A 67 4.22 19.65 7.15
N THR A 68 3.59 20.76 6.80
CA THR A 68 2.62 20.83 5.71
C THR A 68 3.29 20.49 4.37
N VAL A 69 2.77 19.45 3.70
CA VAL A 69 3.28 18.96 2.40
C VAL A 69 2.26 19.12 1.26
N THR A 70 1.11 19.71 1.52
CA THR A 70 -0.03 19.82 0.59
C THR A 70 0.35 20.31 -0.81
N LYS A 71 1.27 21.28 -0.90
CA LYS A 71 1.72 21.88 -2.17
C LYS A 71 2.97 21.23 -2.77
N LEU A 72 3.54 20.22 -2.10
CA LEU A 72 4.71 19.50 -2.59
C LEU A 72 4.28 18.40 -3.57
N ASP A 73 5.03 18.23 -4.64
CA ASP A 73 4.88 17.16 -5.60
C ASP A 73 5.38 15.81 -5.05
N ALA A 74 5.14 14.73 -5.78
CA ALA A 74 5.52 13.37 -5.37
C ALA A 74 7.05 13.21 -5.20
N ALA A 75 7.84 13.86 -6.05
CA ALA A 75 9.30 13.77 -5.96
C ALA A 75 9.83 14.44 -4.68
N ALA A 76 9.26 15.57 -4.30
CA ALA A 76 9.60 16.26 -3.05
C ALA A 76 9.17 15.46 -1.82
N ARG A 77 7.95 14.88 -1.83
CA ARG A 77 7.45 14.05 -0.72
C ARG A 77 8.22 12.73 -0.59
N CYS A 78 8.64 12.12 -1.71
CA CYS A 78 9.50 10.95 -1.69
C CYS A 78 10.82 11.25 -0.98
N LYS A 79 11.47 12.38 -1.29
CA LYS A 79 12.70 12.83 -0.62
C LYS A 79 12.52 13.17 0.86
N LEU A 80 11.29 13.45 1.29
CA LEU A 80 10.95 13.65 2.72
C LEU A 80 10.73 12.33 3.45
N GLY A 81 10.63 11.20 2.72
CA GLY A 81 10.47 9.87 3.32
C GLY A 81 9.11 9.21 3.08
N ILE A 82 8.31 9.63 2.10
CA ILE A 82 7.08 8.94 1.68
C ILE A 82 7.41 8.03 0.50
N GLY A 83 7.56 6.72 0.75
CA GLY A 83 7.71 5.69 -0.28
C GLY A 83 6.35 5.16 -0.73
N ARG A 84 6.21 4.81 -2.02
CA ARG A 84 4.98 4.23 -2.56
C ARG A 84 5.27 3.11 -3.53
N THR A 85 4.49 2.02 -3.46
CA THR A 85 4.36 1.03 -4.53
C THR A 85 3.17 1.36 -5.41
N TYR A 86 3.16 0.81 -6.62
CA TYR A 86 2.04 0.94 -7.55
C TYR A 86 1.40 -0.43 -7.78
N GLN A 87 0.08 -0.45 -7.94
CA GLN A 87 -0.71 -1.66 -8.16
C GLN A 87 -0.16 -2.51 -9.31
N VAL A 88 0.19 -1.86 -10.44
CA VAL A 88 0.84 -2.49 -11.58
C VAL A 88 2.33 -2.15 -11.54
N PRO A 89 3.22 -3.14 -11.27
CA PRO A 89 4.65 -2.91 -11.26
C PRO A 89 5.15 -2.42 -12.63
N ARG A 90 5.96 -1.36 -12.61
CA ARG A 90 6.57 -0.76 -13.80
C ARG A 90 8.09 -0.64 -13.63
N PRO A 91 8.82 -1.75 -13.62
CA PRO A 91 10.28 -1.70 -13.57
C PRO A 91 10.84 -1.19 -14.89
N PHE A 92 12.06 -0.70 -14.84
CA PHE A 92 12.89 -0.47 -16.04
C PHE A 92 13.34 -1.85 -16.54
N GLY A 93 12.67 -2.37 -17.57
CA GLY A 93 12.78 -3.77 -18.02
C GLY A 93 14.20 -4.16 -18.44
N ASP A 94 14.85 -3.29 -19.21
CA ASP A 94 16.21 -3.50 -19.72
C ASP A 94 17.31 -3.37 -18.65
N MET A 95 16.96 -2.80 -17.48
CA MET A 95 17.87 -2.71 -16.34
C MET A 95 17.80 -3.96 -15.47
N THR A 96 18.91 -4.26 -14.82
CA THR A 96 18.96 -5.29 -13.77
C THR A 96 18.09 -4.89 -12.57
N VAL A 97 17.75 -5.87 -11.74
CA VAL A 97 17.06 -5.63 -10.45
C VAL A 97 17.85 -4.62 -9.62
N PHE A 98 19.16 -4.78 -9.49
CA PHE A 98 20.01 -3.87 -8.72
C PHE A 98 20.00 -2.44 -9.30
N GLU A 99 20.11 -2.27 -10.61
CA GLU A 99 20.07 -0.94 -11.24
C GLU A 99 18.71 -0.23 -11.03
N ASN A 100 17.61 -0.97 -11.08
CA ASN A 100 16.28 -0.44 -10.71
C ASN A 100 16.27 0.15 -9.30
N LEU A 101 16.87 -0.54 -8.33
CA LEU A 101 16.97 -0.06 -6.94
C LEU A 101 17.92 1.12 -6.81
N LEU A 102 19.01 1.10 -7.55
CA LEU A 102 19.99 2.19 -7.53
C LEU A 102 19.37 3.49 -8.06
N VAL A 103 18.57 3.42 -9.14
CA VAL A 103 17.81 4.57 -9.66
C VAL A 103 16.83 5.08 -8.59
N ALA A 104 16.08 4.18 -7.94
CA ALA A 104 15.14 4.57 -6.87
C ALA A 104 15.86 5.27 -5.71
N ALA A 105 16.98 4.72 -5.25
CA ALA A 105 17.79 5.30 -4.18
C ALA A 105 18.33 6.69 -4.53
N GLN A 106 18.81 6.88 -5.77
CA GLN A 106 19.42 8.13 -6.21
C GLN A 106 18.39 9.21 -6.52
N GLN A 107 17.36 8.89 -7.29
CA GLN A 107 16.38 9.87 -7.77
C GLN A 107 15.24 10.07 -6.76
N GLY A 108 14.69 8.99 -6.22
CA GLY A 108 13.63 9.02 -5.22
C GLY A 108 14.15 9.41 -3.84
N GLY A 109 15.14 8.69 -3.33
CA GLY A 109 15.74 8.95 -2.00
C GLY A 109 16.72 10.12 -1.97
N GLY A 110 17.17 10.65 -3.11
CA GLY A 110 18.16 11.71 -3.17
C GLY A 110 19.56 11.28 -2.70
N LEU A 111 19.81 9.98 -2.58
CA LEU A 111 21.05 9.43 -2.06
C LEU A 111 22.19 9.52 -3.08
N ARG A 112 23.41 9.66 -2.60
CA ARG A 112 24.59 9.80 -3.46
C ARG A 112 25.58 8.66 -3.23
N ARG A 113 26.25 8.23 -4.31
CA ARG A 113 27.39 7.31 -4.28
C ARG A 113 27.17 6.12 -3.33
N ARG A 114 28.06 5.96 -2.32
CA ARG A 114 28.08 4.83 -1.40
C ARG A 114 26.73 4.64 -0.66
N ALA A 115 26.04 5.72 -0.32
CA ALA A 115 24.74 5.64 0.36
C ALA A 115 23.67 5.01 -0.53
N SER A 116 23.61 5.35 -1.83
CA SER A 116 22.66 4.75 -2.77
C SER A 116 22.92 3.27 -3.02
N TYR A 117 24.22 2.86 -3.08
CA TYR A 117 24.57 1.45 -3.16
C TYR A 117 24.16 0.68 -1.92
N ALA A 118 24.44 1.21 -0.72
CA ALA A 118 24.04 0.57 0.53
C ALA A 118 22.52 0.43 0.66
N ALA A 119 21.78 1.46 0.25
CA ALA A 119 20.30 1.43 0.26
C ALA A 119 19.75 0.38 -0.73
N ALA A 120 20.33 0.29 -1.95
CA ALA A 120 19.95 -0.71 -2.94
C ALA A 120 20.22 -2.14 -2.45
N VAL A 121 21.41 -2.40 -1.88
CA VAL A 121 21.77 -3.72 -1.32
C VAL A 121 20.85 -4.07 -0.15
N GLY A 122 20.60 -3.14 0.78
CA GLY A 122 19.69 -3.36 1.91
C GLY A 122 18.26 -3.63 1.47
N ALA A 123 17.77 -2.99 0.41
CA ALA A 123 16.45 -3.25 -0.15
C ALA A 123 16.36 -4.64 -0.82
N LEU A 124 17.43 -5.08 -1.51
CA LEU A 124 17.51 -6.45 -2.05
C LEU A 124 17.41 -7.49 -0.94
N ASP A 125 18.15 -7.28 0.14
CA ASP A 125 18.19 -8.22 1.27
C ASP A 125 16.82 -8.32 1.96
N ARG A 126 16.22 -7.17 2.32
CA ARG A 126 14.88 -7.12 2.93
C ARG A 126 13.80 -7.81 2.10
N CYS A 127 13.87 -7.70 0.77
CA CYS A 127 12.90 -8.32 -0.14
C CYS A 127 13.28 -9.73 -0.59
N GLY A 128 14.39 -10.31 -0.09
CA GLY A 128 14.88 -11.64 -0.47
C GLY A 128 15.22 -11.74 -1.95
N MET A 129 15.78 -10.68 -2.55
CA MET A 129 16.08 -10.59 -3.98
C MET A 129 17.58 -10.55 -4.31
N THR A 130 18.45 -10.81 -3.35
CA THR A 130 19.91 -10.77 -3.53
C THR A 130 20.38 -11.69 -4.66
N GLY A 131 19.77 -12.90 -4.78
CA GLY A 131 20.09 -13.85 -5.86
C GLY A 131 19.69 -13.38 -7.27
N GLN A 132 18.77 -12.42 -7.38
CA GLN A 132 18.29 -11.86 -8.65
C GLN A 132 18.94 -10.51 -8.99
N ALA A 133 19.87 -10.00 -8.19
CA ALA A 133 20.43 -8.65 -8.31
C ALA A 133 20.87 -8.29 -9.74
N ASN A 134 21.51 -9.23 -10.44
CA ASN A 134 22.04 -9.04 -11.81
C ASN A 134 21.07 -9.51 -12.91
N MET A 135 19.85 -9.93 -12.55
CA MET A 135 18.86 -10.38 -13.52
C MET A 135 18.16 -9.16 -14.15
N PRO A 136 17.93 -9.11 -15.47
CA PRO A 136 17.09 -8.13 -16.11
C PRO A 136 15.68 -8.17 -15.54
N ALA A 137 15.10 -7.01 -15.22
CA ALA A 137 13.82 -6.94 -14.54
C ALA A 137 12.65 -7.50 -15.38
N GLU A 138 12.77 -7.48 -16.70
CA GLU A 138 11.77 -8.08 -17.61
C GLU A 138 11.60 -9.59 -17.43
N ARG A 139 12.65 -10.31 -16.95
CA ARG A 139 12.65 -11.76 -16.75
C ARG A 139 12.01 -12.21 -15.43
N LEU A 140 11.63 -11.29 -14.58
CA LEU A 140 11.03 -11.58 -13.29
C LEU A 140 9.60 -12.11 -13.46
N GLY A 141 9.24 -13.15 -12.70
CA GLY A 141 7.86 -13.61 -12.52
C GLY A 141 7.04 -12.63 -11.65
N LEU A 142 5.73 -12.89 -11.50
CA LEU A 142 4.80 -11.96 -10.85
C LEU A 142 5.23 -11.61 -9.41
N LEU A 143 5.44 -12.61 -8.55
CA LEU A 143 5.89 -12.39 -7.17
C LEU A 143 7.18 -11.56 -7.12
N GLN A 144 8.15 -11.89 -7.97
CA GLN A 144 9.44 -11.19 -8.00
C GLN A 144 9.27 -9.75 -8.48
N ARG A 145 8.37 -9.48 -9.42
CA ARG A 145 8.03 -8.10 -9.83
C ARG A 145 7.38 -7.31 -8.69
N LYS A 146 6.47 -7.92 -7.92
CA LYS A 146 5.86 -7.31 -6.73
C LYS A 146 6.92 -7.02 -5.65
N ARG A 147 7.84 -7.97 -5.41
CA ARG A 147 8.97 -7.75 -4.50
C ARG A 147 9.91 -6.65 -4.99
N LEU A 148 10.19 -6.57 -6.30
CA LEU A 148 11.00 -5.50 -6.87
C LEU A 148 10.33 -4.13 -6.67
N GLU A 149 9.02 -4.03 -6.85
CA GLU A 149 8.28 -2.77 -6.61
C GLU A 149 8.38 -2.33 -5.15
N LEU A 150 8.23 -3.28 -4.22
CA LEU A 150 8.43 -3.02 -2.78
C LEU A 150 9.89 -2.61 -2.49
N ALA A 151 10.87 -3.34 -3.05
CA ALA A 151 12.28 -3.03 -2.88
C ALA A 151 12.65 -1.65 -3.44
N ARG A 152 12.06 -1.22 -4.56
CA ARG A 152 12.23 0.13 -5.12
C ARG A 152 11.72 1.20 -4.17
N ALA A 153 10.55 1.01 -3.57
CA ALA A 153 10.04 1.92 -2.55
C ALA A 153 10.96 1.95 -1.32
N LEU A 154 11.45 0.81 -0.84
CA LEU A 154 12.38 0.72 0.30
C LEU A 154 13.76 1.32 0.02
N ALA A 155 14.24 1.24 -1.23
CA ALA A 155 15.53 1.83 -1.62
C ALA A 155 15.55 3.36 -1.48
N THR A 156 14.38 4.03 -1.47
CA THR A 156 14.28 5.48 -1.18
C THR A 156 14.48 5.81 0.30
N GLN A 157 14.63 4.81 1.18
CA GLN A 157 14.72 4.91 2.64
C GLN A 157 13.52 5.66 3.27
N PRO A 158 12.29 5.16 3.07
CA PRO A 158 11.10 5.82 3.55
C PRO A 158 10.94 5.67 5.08
N THR A 159 10.27 6.62 5.71
CA THR A 159 9.72 6.52 7.06
C THR A 159 8.22 6.18 7.04
N LEU A 160 7.55 6.47 5.91
CA LEU A 160 6.18 6.05 5.60
C LEU A 160 6.17 5.29 4.28
N LEU A 161 5.63 4.08 4.29
CA LEU A 161 5.50 3.20 3.12
C LEU A 161 4.02 3.02 2.76
N LEU A 162 3.65 3.37 1.54
CA LEU A 162 2.32 3.19 0.98
C LEU A 162 2.32 1.97 0.06
N LEU A 163 1.55 0.93 0.41
CA LEU A 163 1.44 -0.32 -0.34
C LEU A 163 0.07 -0.41 -1.04
N ASP A 164 0.06 -0.37 -2.37
CA ASP A 164 -1.15 -0.34 -3.20
C ASP A 164 -1.38 -1.71 -3.87
N GLU A 165 -2.24 -2.55 -3.29
CA GLU A 165 -2.67 -3.86 -3.81
C GLU A 165 -1.50 -4.77 -4.24
N VAL A 166 -0.47 -4.85 -3.39
CA VAL A 166 0.74 -5.61 -3.72
C VAL A 166 0.55 -7.13 -3.66
N ALA A 167 -0.47 -7.63 -2.95
CA ALA A 167 -0.79 -9.06 -2.86
C ALA A 167 -1.67 -9.56 -4.02
N GLY A 168 -2.23 -8.66 -4.83
CA GLY A 168 -3.13 -9.03 -5.93
C GLY A 168 -2.50 -9.97 -6.95
N GLY A 169 -3.19 -11.08 -7.28
CA GLY A 169 -2.74 -12.09 -8.23
C GLY A 169 -1.69 -13.09 -7.72
N LEU A 170 -1.37 -13.04 -6.43
CA LEU A 170 -0.46 -13.98 -5.77
C LEU A 170 -1.21 -15.16 -5.16
N THR A 171 -0.57 -16.32 -5.08
CA THR A 171 -1.05 -17.48 -4.31
C THR A 171 -0.92 -17.25 -2.81
N ASP A 172 -1.67 -17.99 -1.98
CA ASP A 172 -1.60 -17.85 -0.52
C ASP A 172 -0.18 -18.00 0.06
N PRO A 173 0.68 -18.95 -0.38
CA PRO A 173 2.07 -19.02 0.07
C PRO A 173 2.91 -17.79 -0.34
N GLU A 174 2.64 -17.21 -1.51
CA GLU A 174 3.33 -16.01 -1.98
C GLU A 174 2.90 -14.76 -1.18
N VAL A 175 1.59 -14.67 -0.86
CA VAL A 175 1.06 -13.62 0.03
C VAL A 175 1.72 -13.71 1.42
N ALA A 176 1.84 -14.92 1.98
CA ALA A 176 2.51 -15.10 3.27
C ALA A 176 3.97 -14.60 3.26
N GLN A 177 4.71 -14.86 2.17
CA GLN A 177 6.07 -14.33 2.02
C GLN A 177 6.12 -12.80 1.96
N LEU A 178 5.15 -12.17 1.29
CA LEU A 178 5.06 -10.70 1.23
C LEU A 178 4.71 -10.11 2.59
N VAL A 179 3.78 -10.74 3.32
CA VAL A 179 3.40 -10.36 4.69
C VAL A 179 4.63 -10.35 5.62
N GLU A 180 5.48 -11.39 5.55
CA GLU A 180 6.70 -11.44 6.37
C GLU A 180 7.68 -10.31 6.02
N ILE A 181 7.81 -9.95 4.74
CA ILE A 181 8.64 -8.78 4.35
C ILE A 181 8.08 -7.50 4.97
N VAL A 182 6.76 -7.28 4.90
CA VAL A 182 6.11 -6.08 5.47
C VAL A 182 6.26 -6.03 6.99
N ARG A 183 6.13 -7.17 7.68
CA ARG A 183 6.40 -7.28 9.14
C ARG A 183 7.83 -6.90 9.48
N GLY A 184 8.79 -7.43 8.74
CA GLY A 184 10.21 -7.11 8.94
C GLY A 184 10.49 -5.61 8.77
N VAL A 185 9.94 -5.02 7.71
CA VAL A 185 10.05 -3.58 7.42
C VAL A 185 9.43 -2.73 8.55
N ASN A 186 8.25 -3.11 9.05
CA ASN A 186 7.63 -2.40 10.17
C ASN A 186 8.41 -2.57 11.48
N ALA A 187 8.97 -3.75 11.74
CA ALA A 187 9.81 -3.99 12.92
C ALA A 187 11.07 -3.11 12.95
N GLU A 188 11.51 -2.61 11.79
CA GLU A 188 12.58 -1.60 11.68
C GLU A 188 12.08 -0.17 11.99
N GLY A 189 10.80 0.02 12.31
CA GLY A 189 10.18 1.30 12.66
C GLY A 189 9.54 2.05 11.49
N ILE A 190 9.48 1.45 10.30
CA ILE A 190 8.81 2.06 9.13
C ILE A 190 7.29 1.98 9.33
N THR A 191 6.61 3.12 9.25
CA THR A 191 5.15 3.22 9.24
C THR A 191 4.61 2.70 7.92
N VAL A 192 3.53 1.92 7.94
CA VAL A 192 2.95 1.33 6.73
C VAL A 192 1.47 1.68 6.63
N ILE A 193 1.04 2.13 5.45
CA ILE A 193 -0.38 2.16 5.07
C ILE A 193 -0.55 1.21 3.90
N TRP A 194 -1.44 0.24 4.05
CA TRP A 194 -1.59 -0.85 3.09
C TRP A 194 -3.03 -0.95 2.57
N ILE A 195 -3.22 -0.70 1.28
CA ILE A 195 -4.49 -0.95 0.58
C ILE A 195 -4.47 -2.36 0.04
N GLU A 196 -5.46 -3.17 0.38
CA GLU A 196 -5.62 -4.54 -0.12
C GLU A 196 -7.08 -4.95 -0.25
N HIS A 197 -7.33 -5.90 -1.15
CA HIS A 197 -8.56 -6.66 -1.24
C HIS A 197 -8.43 -8.03 -0.57
N VAL A 198 -7.21 -8.54 -0.42
CA VAL A 198 -6.91 -9.81 0.26
C VAL A 198 -6.88 -9.53 1.76
N VAL A 199 -8.05 -9.59 2.40
CA VAL A 199 -8.24 -9.21 3.81
C VAL A 199 -7.31 -9.98 4.74
N ARG A 200 -7.06 -11.28 4.47
CA ARG A 200 -6.13 -12.11 5.26
C ARG A 200 -4.70 -11.54 5.28
N ALA A 201 -4.24 -10.92 4.18
CA ALA A 201 -2.94 -10.27 4.16
C ALA A 201 -2.90 -9.07 5.12
N LEU A 202 -3.97 -8.27 5.15
CA LEU A 202 -4.08 -7.13 6.05
C LEU A 202 -4.18 -7.56 7.50
N THR A 203 -5.16 -8.40 7.86
CA THR A 203 -5.42 -8.78 9.26
C THR A 203 -4.24 -9.48 9.94
N ALA A 204 -3.32 -10.04 9.16
CA ALA A 204 -2.09 -10.61 9.68
C ALA A 204 -1.08 -9.57 10.20
N VAL A 205 -1.16 -8.30 9.77
CA VAL A 205 -0.10 -7.31 10.01
C VAL A 205 -0.63 -6.01 10.61
N VAL A 206 -1.86 -5.58 10.23
CA VAL A 206 -2.36 -4.26 10.62
C VAL A 206 -2.87 -4.23 12.05
N GLY A 207 -2.55 -3.15 12.77
CA GLY A 207 -3.10 -2.84 14.08
C GLY A 207 -4.38 -2.00 14.03
N ARG A 208 -4.67 -1.38 12.87
CA ARG A 208 -5.82 -0.53 12.64
C ARG A 208 -6.33 -0.70 11.22
N LEU A 209 -7.65 -0.75 11.05
CA LEU A 209 -8.31 -0.89 9.77
C LEU A 209 -9.22 0.31 9.52
N ILE A 210 -9.09 0.90 8.33
CA ILE A 210 -9.94 1.98 7.85
C ILE A 210 -10.77 1.47 6.68
N CYS A 211 -12.09 1.71 6.72
CA CYS A 211 -12.99 1.41 5.61
C CYS A 211 -13.39 2.71 4.90
N LEU A 212 -13.20 2.74 3.57
CA LEU A 212 -13.59 3.85 2.70
C LEU A 212 -14.72 3.42 1.77
N ALA A 213 -15.72 4.30 1.58
CA ALA A 213 -16.76 4.15 0.57
C ALA A 213 -17.18 5.52 0.03
N GLY A 214 -17.29 5.65 -1.31
CA GLY A 214 -17.71 6.89 -1.95
C GLY A 214 -16.88 8.11 -1.58
N GLY A 215 -15.59 7.92 -1.30
CA GLY A 215 -14.68 8.99 -0.89
C GLY A 215 -14.79 9.42 0.58
N LYS A 216 -15.53 8.66 1.41
CA LYS A 216 -15.74 8.95 2.84
C LYS A 216 -15.26 7.80 3.73
N TYR A 217 -15.01 8.12 4.98
CA TYR A 217 -14.88 7.13 6.03
C TYR A 217 -16.21 6.50 6.36
N VAL A 218 -16.22 5.17 6.49
CA VAL A 218 -17.37 4.40 6.99
C VAL A 218 -17.06 3.56 8.22
N GLY A 219 -15.78 3.32 8.50
CA GLY A 219 -15.30 2.63 9.71
C GLY A 219 -13.82 2.88 9.92
N ASP A 220 -13.39 2.93 11.20
CA ASP A 220 -12.00 3.13 11.62
C ASP A 220 -11.79 2.55 13.02
N GLY A 221 -10.93 1.54 13.15
CA GLY A 221 -10.68 0.91 14.43
C GLY A 221 -9.90 -0.40 14.33
N GLU A 222 -10.12 -1.27 15.31
CA GLU A 222 -9.48 -2.59 15.35
C GLU A 222 -9.91 -3.46 14.15
N PRO A 223 -8.98 -4.20 13.51
CA PRO A 223 -9.25 -5.02 12.33
C PRO A 223 -10.37 -6.04 12.50
N ALA A 224 -10.59 -6.52 13.73
CA ALA A 224 -11.68 -7.46 14.04
C ALA A 224 -13.03 -6.77 14.23
N ALA A 225 -13.05 -5.50 14.64
CA ALA A 225 -14.27 -4.76 14.95
C ALA A 225 -14.87 -4.07 13.73
N VAL A 226 -14.07 -3.42 12.90
CA VAL A 226 -14.51 -2.65 11.72
C VAL A 226 -15.42 -3.44 10.77
N PRO A 227 -15.16 -4.72 10.43
CA PRO A 227 -16.06 -5.50 9.58
C PRO A 227 -17.44 -5.77 10.18
N ALA A 228 -17.57 -5.68 11.51
CA ALA A 228 -18.84 -5.90 12.21
C ALA A 228 -19.73 -4.66 12.24
N GLU A 229 -19.21 -3.49 11.93
CA GLU A 229 -19.95 -2.22 11.91
C GLU A 229 -21.07 -2.24 10.86
N PRO A 230 -22.31 -1.81 11.20
CA PRO A 230 -23.44 -1.83 10.26
C PRO A 230 -23.15 -1.07 8.96
N ALA A 231 -22.54 0.11 9.04
CA ALA A 231 -22.20 0.92 7.88
C ALA A 231 -21.18 0.23 6.96
N VAL A 232 -20.20 -0.48 7.52
CA VAL A 232 -19.21 -1.24 6.78
C VAL A 232 -19.85 -2.44 6.10
N ARG A 233 -20.74 -3.17 6.83
CA ARG A 233 -21.50 -4.30 6.25
C ARG A 233 -22.36 -3.88 5.08
N GLU A 234 -23.04 -2.74 5.17
CA GLU A 234 -23.89 -2.22 4.09
C GLU A 234 -23.08 -1.96 2.82
N VAL A 235 -21.86 -1.41 2.95
CA VAL A 235 -20.96 -1.15 1.84
C VAL A 235 -20.51 -2.44 1.12
N PHE A 236 -20.39 -3.54 1.87
CA PHE A 236 -19.94 -4.84 1.34
C PHE A 236 -21.11 -5.81 1.06
N LEU A 237 -22.38 -5.44 1.32
CA LEU A 237 -23.54 -6.25 0.98
C LEU A 237 -23.57 -6.53 -0.53
N GLY A 238 -23.45 -7.82 -0.89
CA GLY A 238 -23.41 -8.28 -2.28
C GLY A 238 -22.00 -8.43 -2.87
N THR A 239 -20.94 -8.33 -2.05
CA THR A 239 -19.56 -8.64 -2.44
C THR A 239 -19.03 -9.82 -1.63
N ASP A 240 -18.21 -10.70 -2.23
CA ASP A 240 -17.58 -11.86 -1.55
C ASP A 240 -16.67 -11.47 -0.38
N VAL A 241 -16.38 -10.18 -0.24
CA VAL A 241 -15.54 -9.61 0.83
C VAL A 241 -16.18 -9.74 2.20
N THR A 242 -17.53 -9.81 2.29
CA THR A 242 -18.24 -9.95 3.58
C THR A 242 -17.89 -11.26 4.28
N ALA A 243 -17.74 -12.35 3.54
CA ALA A 243 -17.35 -13.66 4.10
C ALA A 243 -15.88 -13.67 4.56
N ALA A 244 -14.99 -12.99 3.81
CA ALA A 244 -13.57 -12.88 4.15
C ALA A 244 -13.32 -11.98 5.38
N LEU A 245 -14.12 -10.92 5.57
CA LEU A 245 -14.05 -10.03 6.74
C LEU A 245 -14.62 -10.70 8.00
N ALA A 246 -15.59 -11.61 7.86
CA ALA A 246 -16.26 -12.28 8.99
C ALA A 246 -15.48 -13.49 9.54
N GLY A 247 -14.27 -13.79 9.05
CA GLY A 247 -13.47 -14.94 9.52
C GLY A 247 -14.04 -16.32 9.15
N GLY A 248 -14.94 -16.36 8.15
CA GLY A 248 -15.50 -17.60 7.65
C GLY A 248 -14.45 -18.42 6.90
N SER A 249 -14.25 -19.66 7.33
CA SER A 249 -13.45 -20.67 6.64
C SER A 249 -13.95 -20.82 5.19
N LEU A 250 -13.07 -20.63 4.22
CA LEU A 250 -13.35 -20.94 2.81
C LEU A 250 -13.23 -22.46 2.56
N ASP A 251 -14.10 -23.24 3.22
CA ASP A 251 -14.44 -24.62 2.86
C ASP A 251 -15.91 -24.67 2.41
N ALA A 252 -16.21 -23.98 1.31
CA ALA A 252 -17.40 -24.28 0.54
C ALA A 252 -16.94 -24.99 -0.75
N PRO A 253 -17.41 -26.24 -1.03
CA PRO A 253 -17.07 -26.93 -2.25
C PRO A 253 -17.62 -26.14 -3.45
N VAL A 254 -16.77 -25.97 -4.44
CA VAL A 254 -17.14 -25.48 -5.78
C VAL A 254 -18.20 -26.45 -6.31
N PRO A 255 -19.39 -26.00 -6.74
CA PRO A 255 -20.35 -26.90 -7.41
C PRO A 255 -19.70 -27.38 -8.72
N ASP A 256 -19.61 -28.70 -8.85
CA ASP A 256 -19.22 -29.37 -10.08
C ASP A 256 -20.19 -28.96 -11.20
N ASP A 257 -19.72 -28.19 -12.18
CA ASP A 257 -20.43 -28.02 -13.44
C ASP A 257 -20.46 -29.38 -14.17
N GLU A 258 -21.58 -30.06 -14.09
CA GLU A 258 -21.86 -31.23 -14.93
C GLU A 258 -21.80 -30.81 -16.42
N PRO A 259 -21.09 -31.54 -17.26
CA PRO A 259 -21.14 -31.32 -18.70
C PRO A 259 -22.50 -31.81 -19.23
N GLY A 260 -23.37 -30.84 -19.52
CA GLY A 260 -24.65 -31.08 -20.20
C GLY A 260 -24.42 -31.65 -21.57
N ASP A 261 -24.85 -32.88 -21.72
CA ASP A 261 -25.01 -33.68 -22.93
C ASP A 261 -25.99 -32.98 -23.93
N ARG A 262 -25.46 -32.56 -25.09
CA ARG A 262 -26.11 -32.68 -26.43
C ARG A 262 -25.30 -31.99 -27.52
#